data_ca4acd4151e98c598a88595128972017
#
_entry.id   ca4acd4151e98c598a88595128972017
#
_cell.length_a   1.000
_cell.length_b   1.000
_cell.length_c   1.000
_cell.angle_alpha   90.00
_cell.angle_beta   90.00
_cell.angle_gamma   90.00
#
_symmetry.space_group_name_H-M   'P 1'
#
loop_
_entity.id
_entity.type
_entity.pdbx_description
1 polymer ?
#
loop_
_entity_poly.entity_id
_entity_poly.type
_entity_poly.pdbx_seq_one_letter_code
_entity_poly.pdbx_strand_id
1 'polypeptide(L)'
;YLGEEFDIHAGGLDLVFPHHENEIAQSRCAHGTAQMAAFWVHNGYVTVNKQKMSKSLGNFITINEIKKNYNGQVIRLAMLSTHYSQPFDWNNEILESSKKNLDKWYEFYSDKDEEILHENLKFLLDDLNTPLMISNIHELFKKAKSGDKQSATQLSASCKILGLFGENKEDWINFKKVGKEVLNDSGS
;
A
#
# COMPACT_ATOMS: atom_id res chain seq x y z
N TYR A 1 17.45 20.58 -14.05
CA TYR A 1 17.91 19.63 -13.04
C TYR A 1 17.82 18.17 -13.51
N LEU A 2 16.77 17.81 -14.28
CA LEU A 2 16.53 16.45 -14.75
C LEU A 2 17.10 16.19 -16.15
N GLY A 3 17.60 17.21 -16.84
CA GLY A 3 18.04 17.11 -18.21
C GLY A 3 16.92 17.38 -19.23
N GLU A 4 17.22 17.12 -20.50
CA GLU A 4 16.28 17.33 -21.61
C GLU A 4 15.27 16.18 -21.73
N GLU A 5 15.72 14.97 -21.39
CA GLU A 5 14.93 13.76 -21.25
C GLU A 5 15.27 13.08 -19.91
N PHE A 6 14.33 12.39 -19.30
CA PHE A 6 14.54 11.69 -18.02
C PHE A 6 13.80 10.35 -18.00
N ASP A 7 14.12 9.51 -17.00
CA ASP A 7 13.67 8.13 -16.98
C ASP A 7 12.18 7.98 -16.72
N ILE A 8 11.66 8.58 -15.63
CA ILE A 8 10.30 8.32 -15.16
C ILE A 8 9.56 9.63 -14.87
N HIS A 9 8.36 9.79 -15.46
CA HIS A 9 7.39 10.81 -15.09
C HIS A 9 6.16 10.13 -14.48
N ALA A 10 5.74 10.58 -13.31
CA ALA A 10 4.63 9.97 -12.59
C ALA A 10 3.59 11.00 -12.14
N GLY A 11 2.33 10.58 -12.08
CA GLY A 11 1.24 11.42 -11.61
C GLY A 11 -0.07 10.66 -11.46
N GLY A 12 -1.14 11.37 -11.11
CA GLY A 12 -2.47 10.80 -11.07
C GLY A 12 -3.04 10.55 -12.47
N LEU A 13 -3.88 9.56 -12.61
CA LEU A 13 -4.55 9.24 -13.87
C LEU A 13 -5.39 10.41 -14.40
N ASP A 14 -5.86 11.28 -13.52
CA ASP A 14 -6.60 12.51 -13.86
C ASP A 14 -5.72 13.61 -14.47
N LEU A 15 -4.39 13.50 -14.38
CA LEU A 15 -3.43 14.42 -14.95
C LEU A 15 -3.02 14.09 -16.39
N VAL A 16 -3.38 12.92 -16.92
CA VAL A 16 -3.02 12.51 -18.30
C VAL A 16 -3.43 13.59 -19.29
N PHE A 17 -4.64 14.09 -19.16
CA PHE A 17 -5.14 15.17 -20.00
C PHE A 17 -5.90 16.21 -19.15
N PRO A 18 -5.63 17.50 -19.34
CA PRO A 18 -4.68 18.10 -20.32
C PRO A 18 -3.26 18.33 -19.78
N HIS A 19 -2.99 18.05 -18.50
CA HIS A 19 -1.78 18.49 -17.80
C HIS A 19 -0.50 17.87 -18.40
N HIS A 20 -0.39 16.54 -18.40
CA HIS A 20 0.80 15.85 -18.92
C HIS A 20 0.98 16.06 -20.43
N GLU A 21 -0.10 16.15 -21.20
CA GLU A 21 0.00 16.49 -22.62
C GLU A 21 0.60 17.88 -22.85
N ASN A 22 0.24 18.84 -22.00
CA ASN A 22 0.82 20.18 -22.07
C ASN A 22 2.30 20.17 -21.63
N GLU A 23 2.66 19.41 -20.60
CA GLU A 23 4.07 19.26 -20.17
C GLU A 23 4.92 18.63 -21.27
N ILE A 24 4.44 17.58 -21.93
CA ILE A 24 5.11 16.95 -23.08
C ILE A 24 5.31 17.98 -24.19
N ALA A 25 4.28 18.73 -24.55
CA ALA A 25 4.38 19.73 -25.61
C ALA A 25 5.40 20.81 -25.26
N GLN A 26 5.37 21.34 -24.04
CA GLN A 26 6.30 22.37 -23.56
C GLN A 26 7.76 21.86 -23.57
N SER A 27 8.00 20.68 -23.00
CA SER A 27 9.34 20.09 -22.90
C SER A 27 9.93 19.81 -24.30
N ARG A 28 9.17 19.16 -25.17
CA ARG A 28 9.61 18.84 -26.53
C ARG A 28 9.88 20.10 -27.37
N CYS A 29 9.06 21.11 -27.24
CA CYS A 29 9.29 22.39 -27.95
C CYS A 29 10.52 23.12 -27.41
N ALA A 30 10.75 23.09 -26.09
CA ALA A 30 11.88 23.77 -25.47
C ALA A 30 13.22 23.13 -25.79
N HIS A 31 13.26 21.79 -25.83
CA HIS A 31 14.51 21.01 -25.97
C HIS A 31 14.72 20.41 -27.36
N GLY A 32 13.70 20.40 -28.22
CA GLY A 32 13.79 19.77 -29.54
C GLY A 32 13.88 18.24 -29.51
N THR A 33 13.46 17.61 -28.41
CA THR A 33 13.54 16.18 -28.19
C THR A 33 12.33 15.43 -28.72
N ALA A 34 12.50 14.12 -28.98
CA ALA A 34 11.40 13.27 -29.45
C ALA A 34 10.44 12.92 -28.29
N GLN A 35 10.95 12.84 -27.07
CA GLN A 35 10.21 12.48 -25.87
C GLN A 35 10.64 13.34 -24.68
N MET A 36 9.82 13.36 -23.63
CA MET A 36 10.10 14.03 -22.36
C MET A 36 10.58 13.00 -21.32
N ALA A 37 9.90 11.85 -21.23
CA ALA A 37 10.22 10.77 -20.31
C ALA A 37 10.16 9.43 -21.01
N ALA A 38 11.03 8.49 -20.59
CA ALA A 38 11.07 7.13 -21.13
C ALA A 38 9.89 6.29 -20.65
N PHE A 39 9.50 6.45 -19.37
CA PHE A 39 8.40 5.73 -18.72
C PHE A 39 7.42 6.68 -18.09
N TRP A 40 6.13 6.33 -18.20
CA TRP A 40 5.02 7.06 -17.59
C TRP A 40 4.31 6.17 -16.60
N VAL A 41 4.16 6.64 -15.36
CA VAL A 41 3.48 5.90 -14.30
C VAL A 41 2.27 6.71 -13.83
N HIS A 42 1.06 6.15 -14.01
CA HIS A 42 -0.17 6.80 -13.58
C HIS A 42 -0.83 5.98 -12.47
N ASN A 43 -0.99 6.60 -11.31
CA ASN A 43 -1.73 6.00 -10.21
C ASN A 43 -3.20 6.43 -10.22
N GLY A 44 -4.05 5.52 -9.74
CA GLY A 44 -5.46 5.78 -9.52
C GLY A 44 -5.67 6.89 -8.48
N TYR A 45 -6.87 7.41 -8.43
CA TYR A 45 -7.28 8.43 -7.46
C TYR A 45 -7.92 7.79 -6.22
N VAL A 46 -7.99 8.56 -5.13
CA VAL A 46 -8.63 8.12 -3.89
C VAL A 46 -10.07 8.64 -3.83
N THR A 47 -10.99 7.72 -3.54
CA THR A 47 -12.37 8.03 -3.18
C THR A 47 -12.58 7.76 -1.68
N VAL A 48 -13.63 8.32 -1.12
CA VAL A 48 -14.07 8.07 0.26
C VAL A 48 -15.53 7.65 0.20
N ASN A 49 -15.81 6.42 0.60
CA ASN A 49 -17.16 5.85 0.50
C ASN A 49 -17.75 6.01 -0.93
N LYS A 50 -16.95 5.68 -1.95
CA LYS A 50 -17.28 5.78 -3.39
C LYS A 50 -17.53 7.21 -3.91
N GLN A 51 -17.23 8.22 -3.12
CA GLN A 51 -17.34 9.62 -3.55
C GLN A 51 -15.96 10.22 -3.72
N LYS A 52 -15.78 11.10 -4.70
CA LYS A 52 -14.51 11.81 -4.89
C LYS A 52 -14.15 12.58 -3.62
N MET A 53 -12.94 12.37 -3.11
CA MET A 53 -12.45 13.13 -1.96
C MET A 53 -12.32 14.61 -2.33
N SER A 54 -12.99 15.50 -1.59
CA SER A 54 -12.85 16.93 -1.78
C SER A 54 -13.11 17.71 -0.49
N LYS A 55 -12.45 18.85 -0.34
CA LYS A 55 -12.65 19.73 0.82
C LYS A 55 -14.08 20.29 0.85
N SER A 56 -14.67 20.58 -0.31
CA SER A 56 -16.03 21.13 -0.43
C SER A 56 -17.12 20.14 0.02
N LEU A 57 -16.87 18.84 -0.10
CA LEU A 57 -17.79 17.78 0.35
C LEU A 57 -17.61 17.41 1.82
N GLY A 58 -16.59 17.98 2.50
CA GLY A 58 -16.31 17.65 3.90
C GLY A 58 -15.86 16.22 4.16
N ASN A 59 -15.57 15.45 3.11
CA ASN A 59 -15.12 14.05 3.20
C ASN A 59 -13.60 13.90 3.09
N PHE A 60 -12.86 14.99 3.29
CA PHE A 60 -11.41 14.98 3.25
C PHE A 60 -10.85 14.40 4.55
N ILE A 61 -10.15 13.29 4.42
CA ILE A 61 -9.52 12.58 5.55
C ILE A 61 -8.01 12.67 5.39
N THR A 62 -7.31 13.11 6.43
CA THR A 62 -5.86 13.15 6.44
C THR A 62 -5.27 11.88 7.04
N ILE A 63 -4.06 11.49 6.59
CA ILE A 63 -3.31 10.38 7.19
C ILE A 63 -3.09 10.60 8.68
N ASN A 64 -2.85 11.86 9.11
CA ASN A 64 -2.66 12.19 10.51
C ASN A 64 -3.90 11.90 11.37
N GLU A 65 -5.10 12.10 10.83
CA GLU A 65 -6.34 11.76 11.53
C GLU A 65 -6.50 10.25 11.66
N ILE A 66 -6.22 9.51 10.60
CA ILE A 66 -6.33 8.04 10.61
C ILE A 66 -5.30 7.43 11.57
N LYS A 67 -4.08 7.96 11.60
CA LYS A 67 -3.00 7.49 12.50
C LYS A 67 -3.33 7.63 14.00
N LYS A 68 -4.34 8.43 14.38
CA LYS A 68 -4.82 8.47 15.76
C LYS A 68 -5.48 7.16 16.20
N ASN A 69 -6.12 6.45 15.27
CA ASN A 69 -6.92 5.25 15.53
C ASN A 69 -6.29 3.96 15.00
N TYR A 70 -5.41 4.07 14.00
CA TYR A 70 -4.81 2.91 13.32
C TYR A 70 -3.29 3.03 13.23
N ASN A 71 -2.60 1.91 13.44
CA ASN A 71 -1.17 1.81 13.17
C ASN A 71 -0.86 2.06 11.70
N GLY A 72 0.29 2.66 11.41
CA GLY A 72 0.73 2.95 10.05
C GLY A 72 0.76 1.73 9.12
N GLN A 73 1.07 0.54 9.65
CA GLN A 73 1.07 -0.71 8.88
C GLN A 73 -0.34 -1.12 8.43
N VAL A 74 -1.37 -0.83 9.23
CA VAL A 74 -2.79 -1.07 8.84
C VAL A 74 -3.15 -0.20 7.67
N ILE A 75 -2.79 1.09 7.72
CA ILE A 75 -3.01 2.05 6.64
C ILE A 75 -2.27 1.59 5.38
N ARG A 76 -1.01 1.19 5.52
CA ARG A 76 -0.20 0.69 4.41
C ARG A 76 -0.81 -0.55 3.76
N LEU A 77 -1.22 -1.55 4.54
CA LEU A 77 -1.84 -2.75 4.01
C LEU A 77 -3.17 -2.44 3.31
N ALA A 78 -4.00 -1.54 3.86
CA ALA A 78 -5.23 -1.08 3.23
C ALA A 78 -4.94 -0.49 1.84
N MET A 79 -3.95 0.39 1.72
CA MET A 79 -3.57 0.98 0.42
C MET A 79 -3.02 -0.05 -0.56
N LEU A 80 -2.18 -0.99 -0.10
CA LEU A 80 -1.59 -2.06 -0.94
C LEU A 80 -2.62 -3.09 -1.41
N SER A 81 -3.82 -3.14 -0.84
CA SER A 81 -4.88 -4.07 -1.25
C SER A 81 -5.50 -3.74 -2.60
N THR A 82 -5.24 -2.54 -3.12
CA THR A 82 -5.64 -2.11 -4.46
C THR A 82 -4.38 -1.87 -5.30
N HIS A 83 -4.43 -2.26 -6.58
CA HIS A 83 -3.33 -1.98 -7.50
C HIS A 83 -3.15 -0.47 -7.64
N TYR A 84 -1.90 0.01 -7.67
CA TYR A 84 -1.60 1.44 -7.69
C TYR A 84 -2.28 2.20 -8.83
N SER A 85 -2.48 1.57 -9.98
CA SER A 85 -3.13 2.16 -11.17
C SER A 85 -4.66 2.19 -11.10
N GLN A 86 -5.26 1.57 -10.08
CA GLN A 86 -6.72 1.51 -9.91
C GLN A 86 -7.22 2.52 -8.87
N PRO A 87 -8.44 3.03 -9.02
CA PRO A 87 -9.06 3.85 -7.98
C PRO A 87 -9.13 3.11 -6.64
N PHE A 88 -8.71 3.77 -5.58
CA PHE A 88 -8.72 3.24 -4.22
C PHE A 88 -9.86 3.87 -3.42
N ASP A 89 -10.78 3.05 -2.89
CA ASP A 89 -11.88 3.52 -2.07
C ASP A 89 -11.57 3.41 -0.58
N TRP A 90 -11.38 4.56 0.05
CA TRP A 90 -11.11 4.64 1.47
C TRP A 90 -12.39 4.48 2.28
N ASN A 91 -12.46 3.45 3.12
CA ASN A 91 -13.56 3.19 4.02
C ASN A 91 -13.09 2.47 5.30
N ASN A 92 -13.93 2.43 6.34
CA ASN A 92 -13.57 1.78 7.59
C ASN A 92 -13.45 0.25 7.45
N GLU A 93 -14.18 -0.37 6.54
CA GLU A 93 -14.17 -1.83 6.37
C GLU A 93 -12.80 -2.33 5.91
N ILE A 94 -12.12 -1.60 5.01
CA ILE A 94 -10.79 -1.96 4.53
C ILE A 94 -9.74 -1.83 5.64
N LEU A 95 -9.87 -0.83 6.52
CA LEU A 95 -8.97 -0.65 7.67
C LEU A 95 -9.14 -1.78 8.69
N GLU A 96 -10.38 -2.10 9.06
CA GLU A 96 -10.67 -3.19 9.99
C GLU A 96 -10.24 -4.56 9.44
N SER A 97 -10.46 -4.80 8.14
CA SER A 97 -10.01 -6.00 7.46
C SER A 97 -8.49 -6.10 7.46
N SER A 98 -7.79 -5.02 7.11
CA SER A 98 -6.33 -4.94 7.12
C SER A 98 -5.75 -5.19 8.50
N LYS A 99 -6.34 -4.59 9.54
CA LYS A 99 -5.96 -4.83 10.93
C LYS A 99 -6.10 -6.28 11.32
N LYS A 100 -7.25 -6.91 11.04
CA LYS A 100 -7.50 -8.33 11.32
C LYS A 100 -6.50 -9.25 10.59
N ASN A 101 -6.11 -8.91 9.38
CA ASN A 101 -5.12 -9.68 8.62
C ASN A 101 -3.74 -9.57 9.27
N LEU A 102 -3.28 -8.36 9.61
CA LEU A 102 -2.01 -8.16 10.30
C LEU A 102 -1.99 -8.86 11.66
N ASP A 103 -3.08 -8.79 12.44
CA ASP A 103 -3.20 -9.49 13.72
C ASP A 103 -2.93 -11.01 13.59
N LYS A 104 -3.39 -11.61 12.49
CA LYS A 104 -3.16 -13.03 12.20
C LYS A 104 -1.74 -13.29 11.69
N TRP A 105 -1.23 -12.45 10.79
CA TRP A 105 0.07 -12.65 10.17
C TRP A 105 1.22 -12.45 11.15
N TYR A 106 1.07 -11.56 12.14
CA TYR A 106 2.03 -11.38 13.22
C TYR A 106 2.23 -12.63 14.10
N GLU A 107 1.36 -13.64 14.01
CA GLU A 107 1.61 -14.94 14.63
C GLU A 107 2.87 -15.60 14.06
N PHE A 108 3.19 -15.32 12.80
CA PHE A 108 4.33 -15.86 12.04
C PHE A 108 5.45 -14.84 11.82
N TYR A 109 5.44 -13.73 12.58
CA TYR A 109 6.52 -12.76 12.54
C TYR A 109 7.85 -13.44 12.89
N SER A 110 8.90 -13.13 12.10
CA SER A 110 10.28 -13.50 12.37
C SER A 110 11.15 -12.24 12.28
N ASP A 111 12.08 -12.07 13.22
CA ASP A 111 13.09 -11.02 13.22
C ASP A 111 14.25 -11.31 12.27
N LYS A 112 14.36 -12.55 11.79
CA LYS A 112 15.36 -12.96 10.81
C LYS A 112 15.10 -12.34 9.46
N ASP A 113 16.18 -11.95 8.79
CA ASP A 113 16.14 -11.57 7.38
C ASP A 113 16.13 -12.84 6.53
N GLU A 114 14.93 -13.25 6.14
CA GLU A 114 14.71 -14.40 5.30
C GLU A 114 14.62 -13.97 3.84
N GLU A 115 15.29 -14.68 2.95
CA GLU A 115 15.19 -14.43 1.51
C GLU A 115 13.81 -14.81 1.00
N ILE A 116 13.19 -13.90 0.23
CA ILE A 116 11.94 -14.19 -0.44
C ILE A 116 12.20 -15.02 -1.69
N LEU A 117 11.49 -16.15 -1.83
CA LEU A 117 11.59 -16.99 -3.02
C LEU A 117 11.02 -16.27 -4.25
N HIS A 118 11.65 -16.49 -5.40
CA HIS A 118 11.23 -15.86 -6.66
C HIS A 118 9.76 -16.12 -7.00
N GLU A 119 9.25 -17.31 -6.68
CA GLU A 119 7.83 -17.67 -6.87
C GLU A 119 6.85 -16.78 -6.08
N ASN A 120 7.31 -16.16 -4.98
CA ASN A 120 6.52 -15.21 -4.20
C ASN A 120 6.80 -13.77 -4.67
N LEU A 121 8.04 -13.47 -5.07
CA LEU A 121 8.42 -12.14 -5.55
C LEU A 121 7.83 -11.80 -6.92
N LYS A 122 7.57 -12.80 -7.76
CA LYS A 122 7.07 -12.63 -9.15
C LYS A 122 5.86 -11.70 -9.26
N PHE A 123 5.00 -11.65 -8.25
CA PHE A 123 3.83 -10.79 -8.24
C PHE A 123 4.19 -9.30 -8.21
N LEU A 124 5.26 -8.94 -7.49
CA LEU A 124 5.76 -7.56 -7.47
C LEU A 124 6.57 -7.21 -8.72
N LEU A 125 7.12 -8.22 -9.40
CA LEU A 125 7.83 -8.04 -10.68
C LEU A 125 6.85 -7.88 -11.87
N ASP A 126 5.57 -8.15 -11.65
CA ASP A 126 4.49 -7.96 -12.62
C ASP A 126 3.71 -6.68 -12.28
N ASP A 127 4.26 -5.56 -12.71
CA ASP A 127 3.70 -4.21 -12.53
C ASP A 127 3.30 -3.88 -11.08
N LEU A 128 4.14 -4.27 -10.10
CA LEU A 128 3.91 -4.06 -8.66
C LEU A 128 2.52 -4.56 -8.19
N ASN A 129 2.11 -5.75 -8.62
CA ASN A 129 0.81 -6.33 -8.33
C ASN A 129 0.67 -6.73 -6.85
N THR A 130 0.56 -5.72 -6.00
CA THR A 130 0.42 -5.90 -4.54
C THR A 130 -0.84 -6.66 -4.15
N PRO A 131 -2.02 -6.53 -4.82
CA PRO A 131 -3.18 -7.36 -4.52
C PRO A 131 -2.93 -8.87 -4.70
N LEU A 132 -2.24 -9.27 -5.76
CA LEU A 132 -1.86 -10.67 -5.96
C LEU A 132 -0.84 -11.13 -4.91
N MET A 133 0.12 -10.28 -4.55
CA MET A 133 1.06 -10.58 -3.46
C MET A 133 0.34 -10.78 -2.13
N ILE A 134 -0.64 -9.96 -1.80
CA ILE A 134 -1.49 -10.10 -0.60
C ILE A 134 -2.29 -11.41 -0.65
N SER A 135 -2.84 -11.76 -1.81
CA SER A 135 -3.53 -13.05 -1.99
C SER A 135 -2.59 -14.23 -1.75
N ASN A 136 -1.34 -14.15 -2.24
CA ASN A 136 -0.33 -15.16 -1.97
C ASN A 136 0.01 -15.26 -0.46
N ILE A 137 0.11 -14.11 0.24
CA ILE A 137 0.33 -14.10 1.70
C ILE A 137 -0.82 -14.83 2.43
N HIS A 138 -2.07 -14.68 1.99
CA HIS A 138 -3.19 -15.45 2.55
C HIS A 138 -3.05 -16.96 2.34
N GLU A 139 -2.56 -17.40 1.17
CA GLU A 139 -2.31 -18.84 0.92
C GLU A 139 -1.13 -19.36 1.77
N LEU A 140 -0.04 -18.59 1.87
CA LEU A 140 1.08 -18.90 2.77
C LEU A 140 0.61 -19.01 4.22
N PHE A 141 -0.26 -18.12 4.67
CA PHE A 141 -0.84 -18.14 6.01
C PHE A 141 -1.62 -19.43 6.27
N LYS A 142 -2.47 -19.87 5.33
CA LYS A 142 -3.22 -21.15 5.46
C LYS A 142 -2.27 -22.33 5.61
N LYS A 143 -1.23 -22.41 4.78
CA LYS A 143 -0.22 -23.49 4.83
C LYS A 143 0.59 -23.43 6.13
N ALA A 144 1.02 -22.24 6.55
CA ALA A 144 1.74 -22.06 7.81
C ALA A 144 0.91 -22.49 9.03
N LYS A 145 -0.38 -22.21 9.04
CA LYS A 145 -1.32 -22.69 10.08
C LYS A 145 -1.46 -24.20 10.10
N SER A 146 -1.26 -24.90 8.99
CA SER A 146 -1.23 -26.37 8.94
C SER A 146 0.14 -26.97 9.29
N GLY A 147 1.12 -26.14 9.70
CA GLY A 147 2.42 -26.57 10.18
C GLY A 147 3.56 -26.50 9.14
N ASP A 148 3.31 -25.96 7.95
CA ASP A 148 4.36 -25.77 6.95
C ASP A 148 5.30 -24.61 7.34
N LYS A 149 6.50 -24.99 7.78
CA LYS A 149 7.53 -24.04 8.23
C LYS A 149 8.06 -23.17 7.09
N GLN A 150 8.17 -23.69 5.87
CA GLN A 150 8.63 -22.92 4.72
C GLN A 150 7.64 -21.82 4.39
N SER A 151 6.34 -22.12 4.37
CA SER A 151 5.29 -21.13 4.19
C SER A 151 5.27 -20.06 5.29
N ALA A 152 5.56 -20.43 6.55
CA ALA A 152 5.68 -19.46 7.64
C ALA A 152 6.84 -18.49 7.41
N THR A 153 8.03 -18.99 7.01
CA THR A 153 9.18 -18.18 6.63
C THR A 153 8.87 -17.25 5.46
N GLN A 154 8.26 -17.78 4.40
CA GLN A 154 7.93 -17.00 3.20
C GLN A 154 6.83 -15.97 3.45
N LEU A 155 5.90 -16.22 4.35
CA LEU A 155 4.93 -15.24 4.81
C LEU A 155 5.63 -14.05 5.46
N SER A 156 6.56 -14.31 6.40
CA SER A 156 7.30 -13.24 7.08
C SER A 156 8.13 -12.41 6.09
N ALA A 157 8.87 -13.06 5.19
CA ALA A 157 9.64 -12.38 4.13
C ALA A 157 8.73 -11.54 3.21
N SER A 158 7.58 -12.09 2.82
CA SER A 158 6.59 -11.41 1.97
C SER A 158 5.99 -10.17 2.63
N CYS A 159 5.69 -10.25 3.93
CA CYS A 159 5.21 -9.09 4.69
C CYS A 159 6.29 -8.00 4.78
N LYS A 160 7.54 -8.38 5.06
CA LYS A 160 8.66 -7.44 5.17
C LYS A 160 8.93 -6.69 3.87
N ILE A 161 8.93 -7.36 2.72
CA ILE A 161 9.16 -6.69 1.43
C ILE A 161 8.05 -5.69 1.08
N LEU A 162 6.83 -5.92 1.56
CA LEU A 162 5.73 -4.96 1.46
C LEU A 162 5.85 -3.80 2.47
N GLY A 163 6.91 -3.77 3.31
CA GLY A 163 7.09 -2.79 4.38
C GLY A 163 6.08 -2.96 5.51
N LEU A 164 5.56 -4.17 5.67
CA LEU A 164 4.82 -4.63 6.84
C LEU A 164 5.80 -5.26 7.85
N PHE A 165 5.35 -5.56 9.08
CA PHE A 165 6.23 -6.05 10.14
C PHE A 165 7.36 -5.07 10.50
N GLY A 166 7.07 -3.76 10.41
CA GLY A 166 8.01 -2.70 10.80
C GLY A 166 8.21 -2.58 12.31
N GLU A 167 7.42 -3.28 13.11
CA GLU A 167 7.51 -3.39 14.55
C GLU A 167 7.75 -4.85 14.94
N ASN A 168 8.36 -5.09 16.10
CA ASN A 168 8.44 -6.44 16.62
C ASN A 168 7.05 -6.92 17.12
N LYS A 169 6.92 -8.20 17.39
CA LYS A 169 5.62 -8.80 17.77
C LYS A 169 5.09 -8.26 19.11
N GLU A 170 5.95 -7.92 20.03
CA GLU A 170 5.57 -7.39 21.34
C GLU A 170 5.00 -5.98 21.23
N ASP A 171 5.65 -5.11 20.46
CA ASP A 171 5.18 -3.75 20.20
C ASP A 171 3.85 -3.74 19.45
N TRP A 172 3.68 -4.64 18.47
CA TRP A 172 2.39 -4.83 17.80
C TRP A 172 1.26 -5.22 18.77
N ILE A 173 1.53 -6.17 19.71
CA ILE A 173 0.55 -6.60 20.70
C ILE A 173 0.21 -5.47 21.68
N ASN A 174 1.20 -4.68 22.08
CA ASN A 174 1.01 -3.54 22.99
C ASN A 174 0.18 -2.43 22.34
N PHE A 175 0.46 -2.10 21.09
CA PHE A 175 -0.35 -1.16 20.31
C PHE A 175 -1.83 -1.61 20.24
N LYS A 176 -2.06 -2.91 20.03
CA LYS A 176 -3.40 -3.50 20.00
C LYS A 176 -4.18 -3.33 21.31
N LYS A 177 -3.48 -3.37 22.46
CA LYS A 177 -4.11 -3.16 23.79
C LYS A 177 -4.55 -1.70 23.99
N VAL A 178 -3.68 -0.75 23.67
CA VAL A 178 -3.96 0.69 23.79
C VAL A 178 -5.16 1.10 22.94
N GLY A 179 -5.29 0.60 21.72
CA GLY A 179 -6.43 0.89 20.84
C GLY A 179 -7.77 0.39 21.37
N LYS A 180 -7.80 -0.66 22.23
CA LYS A 180 -9.02 -1.16 22.84
C LYS A 180 -9.49 -0.30 24.04
N GLU A 181 -8.57 0.28 24.77
CA GLU A 181 -8.90 1.15 25.92
C GLU A 181 -9.53 2.47 25.46
N VAL A 182 -9.01 3.06 24.37
CA VAL A 182 -9.56 4.32 23.81
C VAL A 182 -10.96 4.13 23.23
N LEU A 183 -11.31 2.94 22.74
CA LEU A 183 -12.67 2.66 22.23
C LEU A 183 -13.69 2.39 23.33
N ASN A 184 -13.24 2.02 24.53
CA ASN A 184 -14.13 1.78 25.67
C ASN A 184 -14.44 3.06 26.46
N ASP A 185 -13.55 4.08 26.42
CA ASP A 185 -13.77 5.37 27.10
C ASP A 185 -14.64 6.37 26.30
N SER A 186 -14.92 6.10 25.04
CA SER A 186 -15.80 6.94 24.19
C SER A 186 -17.28 6.52 24.24
N GLY A 187 -17.64 5.60 25.11
CA GLY A 187 -18.98 5.00 25.27
C GLY A 187 -19.72 5.33 26.57
N SER A 188 -19.34 6.42 27.25
CA SER A 188 -20.06 6.88 28.46
C SER A 188 -20.50 8.34 28.34
#